data_ef08b489bf57c300dc60313edfe48fbd
#
_entry.id   ef08b489bf57c300dc60313edfe48fbd
#
_cell.length_a   1.000
_cell.length_b   1.000
_cell.length_c   1.000
_cell.angle_alpha   90.00
_cell.angle_beta   90.00
_cell.angle_gamma   90.00
#
_symmetry.space_group_name_H-M   'P 1'
#
loop_
_entity.id
_entity.type
_entity.pdbx_description
1 polymer ?
#
loop_
_entity_poly.entity_id
_entity_poly.type
_entity_poly.pdbx_seq_one_letter_code
_entity_poly.pdbx_strand_id
1 'polypeptide(L)'
;HLDGNCHVYIDEFADLDKAVAIAVNAKTHRYGVCNAMESLLVAESVAAKVLPLIADIYSEKSVEMRGCSESCKILPAISAASESDWSEEYLAPIAAIKVVAGIDEAIEHINTYSSQHTESIVTEDAEHGQRFIAEVDSSSVMINASTRFADGFEYGLGAEIGISTDKIHARGPVGLEGLTSQKW
;
A
#
# COMPACT_ATOMS: atom_id res chain seq x y z
N HIS A 1 -5.98 15.30 2.45
CA HIS A 1 -6.66 14.10 1.95
C HIS A 1 -7.94 13.85 2.74
N LEU A 2 -8.90 13.15 2.13
CA LEU A 2 -10.10 12.67 2.82
C LEU A 2 -9.89 11.25 3.32
N ASP A 3 -9.32 10.38 2.49
CA ASP A 3 -9.12 8.97 2.72
C ASP A 3 -7.67 8.56 2.49
N GLY A 4 -7.20 7.51 3.16
CA GLY A 4 -5.87 6.93 3.04
C GLY A 4 -5.92 5.46 2.59
N ASN A 5 -6.52 5.16 1.44
CA ASN A 5 -6.49 3.81 0.88
C ASN A 5 -5.12 3.53 0.23
N CYS A 6 -4.19 3.03 1.04
CA CYS A 6 -2.82 2.75 0.64
C CYS A 6 -2.65 1.30 0.18
N HIS A 7 -1.78 1.08 -0.81
CA HIS A 7 -1.50 -0.24 -1.37
C HIS A 7 -0.05 -0.68 -1.13
N VAL A 8 0.13 -1.98 -0.95
CA VAL A 8 1.42 -2.65 -1.12
C VAL A 8 1.28 -3.66 -2.25
N TYR A 9 2.14 -3.57 -3.25
CA TYR A 9 2.24 -4.55 -4.33
C TYR A 9 3.47 -5.43 -4.14
N ILE A 10 3.27 -6.74 -4.05
CA ILE A 10 4.32 -7.75 -4.04
C ILE A 10 4.52 -8.25 -5.47
N ASP A 11 5.63 -7.84 -6.05
CA ASP A 11 6.02 -8.15 -7.42
C ASP A 11 6.51 -9.60 -7.59
N GLU A 12 6.55 -10.08 -8.82
CA GLU A 12 7.07 -11.42 -9.16
C GLU A 12 8.55 -11.60 -8.82
N PHE A 13 9.32 -10.50 -8.79
CA PHE A 13 10.74 -10.47 -8.42
C PHE A 13 10.97 -10.09 -6.95
N ALA A 14 9.96 -10.16 -6.10
CA ALA A 14 10.11 -9.82 -4.69
C ALA A 14 10.94 -10.84 -3.92
N ASP A 15 11.78 -10.34 -3.02
CA ASP A 15 12.27 -11.13 -1.89
C ASP A 15 11.08 -11.41 -0.96
N LEU A 16 10.74 -12.69 -0.76
CA LEU A 16 9.52 -13.06 -0.05
C LEU A 16 9.59 -12.74 1.45
N ASP A 17 10.77 -12.79 2.07
CA ASP A 17 10.93 -12.44 3.49
C ASP A 17 10.72 -10.94 3.69
N LYS A 18 11.26 -10.10 2.80
CA LYS A 18 10.97 -8.66 2.78
C LYS A 18 9.49 -8.40 2.54
N ALA A 19 8.87 -9.11 1.59
CA ALA A 19 7.47 -8.94 1.25
C ALA A 19 6.55 -9.20 2.45
N VAL A 20 6.77 -10.29 3.17
CA VAL A 20 6.05 -10.61 4.41
C VAL A 20 6.27 -9.52 5.45
N ALA A 21 7.53 -9.14 5.71
CA ALA A 21 7.85 -8.13 6.72
C ALA A 21 7.20 -6.77 6.42
N ILE A 22 7.24 -6.32 5.16
CA ILE A 22 6.67 -5.05 4.73
C ILE A 22 5.13 -5.08 4.78
N ALA A 23 4.48 -6.12 4.23
CA ALA A 23 3.03 -6.25 4.25
C ALA A 23 2.47 -6.31 5.68
N VAL A 24 3.12 -7.10 6.54
CA VAL A 24 2.74 -7.19 7.96
C VAL A 24 2.92 -5.86 8.67
N ASN A 25 4.06 -5.19 8.51
CA ASN A 25 4.29 -3.89 9.12
C ASN A 25 3.30 -2.84 8.60
N ALA A 26 3.11 -2.74 7.28
CA ALA A 26 2.25 -1.75 6.65
C ALA A 26 0.80 -1.84 7.15
N LYS A 27 0.28 -3.04 7.41
CA LYS A 27 -1.08 -3.22 7.96
C LYS A 27 -1.12 -3.16 9.47
N THR A 28 -0.22 -3.87 10.17
CA THR A 28 -0.43 -4.19 11.59
C THR A 28 0.33 -3.31 12.57
N HIS A 29 1.21 -2.43 12.11
CA HIS A 29 1.91 -1.50 12.98
C HIS A 29 0.93 -0.52 13.66
N ARG A 30 -0.06 -0.01 12.92
CA ARG A 30 -1.16 0.81 13.45
C ARG A 30 -2.31 0.85 12.43
N TYR A 31 -3.52 0.48 12.84
CA TYR A 31 -4.66 0.38 11.92
C TYR A 31 -5.32 1.72 11.60
N GLY A 32 -5.60 2.56 12.59
CA GLY A 32 -6.39 3.77 12.47
C GLY A 32 -5.57 4.99 12.02
N VAL A 33 -4.79 4.87 10.94
CA VAL A 33 -3.97 5.95 10.39
C VAL A 33 -3.96 5.87 8.86
N CYS A 34 -3.90 7.03 8.21
CA CYS A 34 -4.04 7.19 6.77
C CYS A 34 -2.95 6.53 5.90
N ASN A 35 -1.79 6.22 6.47
CA ASN A 35 -0.70 5.52 5.78
C ASN A 35 -0.63 4.01 6.12
N ALA A 36 -1.64 3.48 6.81
CA ALA A 36 -1.80 2.03 6.94
C ALA A 36 -2.19 1.43 5.59
N MET A 37 -1.64 0.26 5.26
CA MET A 37 -2.05 -0.46 4.06
C MET A 37 -3.49 -0.96 4.22
N GLU A 38 -4.33 -0.69 3.22
CA GLU A 38 -5.70 -1.21 3.16
C GLU A 38 -5.83 -2.33 2.12
N SER A 39 -5.09 -2.22 1.01
CA SER A 39 -5.09 -3.19 -0.06
C SER A 39 -3.71 -3.81 -0.32
N LEU A 40 -3.65 -5.14 -0.34
CA LEU A 40 -2.47 -5.92 -0.69
C LEU A 40 -2.66 -6.52 -2.09
N LEU A 41 -1.81 -6.12 -3.04
CA LEU A 41 -1.75 -6.70 -4.37
C LEU A 41 -0.58 -7.68 -4.46
N VAL A 42 -0.78 -8.83 -5.09
CA VAL A 42 0.26 -9.86 -5.19
C VAL A 42 0.31 -10.42 -6.60
N ALA A 43 1.50 -10.45 -7.20
CA ALA A 43 1.69 -11.08 -8.50
C ALA A 43 1.35 -12.57 -8.45
N GLU A 44 0.61 -13.06 -9.44
CA GLU A 44 0.11 -14.44 -9.52
C GLU A 44 1.23 -15.48 -9.34
N SER A 45 2.40 -15.23 -9.92
CA SER A 45 3.55 -16.13 -9.89
C SER A 45 4.12 -16.43 -8.49
N VAL A 46 3.91 -15.51 -7.52
CA VAL A 46 4.39 -15.64 -6.14
C VAL A 46 3.27 -15.79 -5.11
N ALA A 47 2.02 -15.55 -5.51
CA ALA A 47 0.87 -15.50 -4.61
C ALA A 47 0.72 -16.78 -3.77
N ALA A 48 0.81 -17.96 -4.39
CA ALA A 48 0.68 -19.25 -3.69
C ALA A 48 1.79 -19.50 -2.64
N LYS A 49 2.92 -18.79 -2.75
CA LYS A 49 4.03 -18.91 -1.79
C LYS A 49 3.92 -17.90 -0.66
N VAL A 50 3.60 -16.64 -0.97
CA VAL A 50 3.67 -15.55 -0.01
C VAL A 50 2.38 -15.33 0.77
N LEU A 51 1.21 -15.53 0.15
CA LEU A 51 -0.08 -15.29 0.81
C LEU A 51 -0.31 -16.17 2.05
N PRO A 52 0.02 -17.48 2.07
CA PRO A 52 -0.12 -18.28 3.29
C PRO A 52 0.71 -17.75 4.45
N LEU A 53 1.94 -17.30 4.20
CA LEU A 53 2.83 -16.76 5.23
C LEU A 53 2.28 -15.48 5.85
N ILE A 54 1.74 -14.58 5.02
CA ILE A 54 1.10 -13.34 5.48
C ILE A 54 -0.20 -13.66 6.23
N ALA A 55 -1.01 -14.58 5.71
CA ALA A 55 -2.30 -14.94 6.29
C ALA A 55 -2.17 -15.56 7.68
N ASP A 56 -1.16 -16.37 7.92
CA ASP A 56 -0.87 -16.93 9.25
C ASP A 56 -0.65 -15.80 10.27
N ILE A 57 0.21 -14.83 9.95
CA ILE A 57 0.49 -13.69 10.83
C ILE A 57 -0.73 -12.77 10.99
N TYR A 58 -1.48 -12.54 9.92
CA TYR A 58 -2.70 -11.73 9.98
C TYR A 58 -3.76 -12.39 10.85
N SER A 59 -3.89 -13.72 10.77
CA SER A 59 -4.81 -14.48 11.61
C SER A 59 -4.43 -14.41 13.09
N GLU A 60 -3.14 -14.53 13.42
CA GLU A 60 -2.64 -14.35 14.79
C GLU A 60 -2.94 -12.96 15.35
N LYS A 61 -2.93 -11.94 14.48
CA LYS A 61 -3.23 -10.53 14.82
C LYS A 61 -4.71 -10.17 14.68
N SER A 62 -5.58 -11.15 14.39
CA SER A 62 -7.02 -10.95 14.19
C SER A 62 -7.35 -9.96 13.08
N VAL A 63 -6.55 -9.92 12.01
CA VAL A 63 -6.85 -9.14 10.81
C VAL A 63 -7.82 -9.94 9.94
N GLU A 64 -9.00 -9.37 9.68
CA GLU A 64 -9.94 -9.88 8.70
C GLU A 64 -9.37 -9.71 7.28
N MET A 65 -9.41 -10.76 6.49
CA MET A 65 -8.94 -10.74 5.11
C MET A 65 -10.12 -10.91 4.15
N ARG A 66 -10.21 -10.01 3.17
CA ARG A 66 -11.19 -10.06 2.08
C ARG A 66 -10.47 -10.19 0.76
N GLY A 67 -10.69 -11.28 0.04
CA GLY A 67 -9.91 -11.62 -1.13
C GLY A 67 -10.69 -11.67 -2.43
N CYS A 68 -10.01 -11.42 -3.56
CA CYS A 68 -10.53 -11.75 -4.88
C CYS A 68 -10.69 -13.28 -5.03
N SER A 69 -11.31 -13.73 -6.12
CA SER A 69 -11.52 -15.16 -6.38
C SER A 69 -10.24 -15.99 -6.32
N GLU A 70 -9.12 -15.47 -6.84
CA GLU A 70 -7.84 -16.18 -6.85
C GLU A 70 -7.23 -16.23 -5.45
N SER A 71 -7.33 -15.13 -4.67
CA SER A 71 -6.90 -15.12 -3.26
C SER A 71 -7.69 -16.13 -2.42
N CYS A 72 -9.01 -16.21 -2.62
CA CYS A 72 -9.86 -17.17 -1.92
C CYS A 72 -9.57 -18.63 -2.27
N LYS A 73 -9.07 -18.92 -3.49
CA LYS A 73 -8.60 -20.28 -3.85
C LYS A 73 -7.33 -20.67 -3.10
N ILE A 74 -6.43 -19.70 -2.89
CA ILE A 74 -5.18 -19.92 -2.15
C ILE A 74 -5.43 -19.97 -0.65
N LEU A 75 -6.32 -19.13 -0.15
CA LEU A 75 -6.69 -18.96 1.25
C LEU A 75 -8.20 -19.23 1.47
N PRO A 76 -8.62 -20.51 1.54
CA PRO A 76 -10.06 -20.83 1.58
C PRO A 76 -10.82 -20.32 2.82
N ALA A 77 -10.10 -19.86 3.84
CA ALA A 77 -10.69 -19.37 5.10
C ALA A 77 -11.02 -17.87 5.09
N ILE A 78 -10.61 -17.12 4.05
CA ILE A 78 -10.89 -15.68 3.98
C ILE A 78 -12.25 -15.40 3.31
N SER A 79 -12.81 -14.22 3.56
CA SER A 79 -14.05 -13.77 2.95
C SER A 79 -13.82 -13.30 1.51
N ALA A 80 -14.83 -13.41 0.66
CA ALA A 80 -14.79 -12.81 -0.66
C ALA A 80 -14.89 -11.29 -0.57
N ALA A 81 -14.02 -10.58 -1.27
CA ALA A 81 -14.10 -9.14 -1.42
C ALA A 81 -15.24 -8.75 -2.38
N SER A 82 -15.87 -7.63 -2.10
CA SER A 82 -16.79 -6.92 -2.99
C SER A 82 -16.06 -5.83 -3.75
N GLU A 83 -16.69 -5.22 -4.75
CA GLU A 83 -16.09 -4.13 -5.51
C GLU A 83 -15.74 -2.92 -4.64
N SER A 84 -16.56 -2.63 -3.61
CA SER A 84 -16.32 -1.52 -2.69
C SER A 84 -15.08 -1.72 -1.80
N ASP A 85 -14.67 -2.97 -1.56
CA ASP A 85 -13.49 -3.24 -0.74
C ASP A 85 -12.18 -2.71 -1.36
N TRP A 86 -12.14 -2.53 -2.70
CA TRP A 86 -10.94 -2.02 -3.37
C TRP A 86 -10.68 -0.52 -3.14
N SER A 87 -11.71 0.25 -2.80
CA SER A 87 -11.59 1.69 -2.53
C SER A 87 -11.80 2.05 -1.05
N GLU A 88 -12.03 1.07 -0.19
CA GLU A 88 -12.37 1.31 1.21
C GLU A 88 -11.13 1.62 2.06
N GLU A 89 -11.18 2.69 2.85
CA GLU A 89 -10.28 2.93 3.96
C GLU A 89 -10.91 2.36 5.23
N TYR A 90 -10.51 1.17 5.63
CA TYR A 90 -11.12 0.47 6.78
C TYR A 90 -10.80 1.10 8.12
N LEU A 91 -9.59 1.65 8.30
CA LEU A 91 -9.08 2.14 9.59
C LEU A 91 -9.18 1.09 10.72
N ALA A 92 -9.19 -0.17 10.37
CA ALA A 92 -9.49 -1.32 11.20
C ALA A 92 -8.56 -2.50 10.85
N PRO A 93 -8.52 -3.58 11.65
CA PRO A 93 -7.80 -4.79 11.31
C PRO A 93 -8.52 -5.57 10.19
N ILE A 94 -8.65 -4.95 9.03
CA ILE A 94 -9.25 -5.52 7.81
C ILE A 94 -8.30 -5.21 6.66
N ALA A 95 -8.05 -6.16 5.77
CA ALA A 95 -7.23 -5.98 4.57
C ALA A 95 -7.90 -6.60 3.35
N ALA A 96 -7.96 -5.85 2.25
CA ALA A 96 -8.32 -6.37 0.94
C ALA A 96 -7.11 -7.04 0.29
N ILE A 97 -7.29 -8.19 -0.37
CA ILE A 97 -6.20 -8.96 -0.98
C ILE A 97 -6.57 -9.30 -2.42
N LYS A 98 -5.78 -8.84 -3.37
CA LYS A 98 -5.99 -9.15 -4.80
C LYS A 98 -4.75 -9.78 -5.41
N VAL A 99 -4.94 -10.90 -6.09
CA VAL A 99 -3.94 -11.48 -6.98
C VAL A 99 -4.08 -10.78 -8.34
N VAL A 100 -2.95 -10.33 -8.88
CA VAL A 100 -2.85 -9.63 -10.16
C VAL A 100 -1.90 -10.37 -11.10
N ALA A 101 -2.11 -10.25 -12.40
CA ALA A 101 -1.27 -10.94 -13.40
C ALA A 101 0.20 -10.48 -13.36
N GLY A 102 0.44 -9.21 -12.99
CA GLY A 102 1.77 -8.61 -12.89
C GLY A 102 1.68 -7.11 -12.65
N ILE A 103 2.82 -6.43 -12.92
CA ILE A 103 2.97 -4.99 -12.62
C ILE A 103 1.95 -4.11 -13.37
N ASP A 104 1.58 -4.45 -14.59
CA ASP A 104 0.62 -3.67 -15.39
C ASP A 104 -0.74 -3.60 -14.71
N GLU A 105 -1.28 -4.76 -14.31
CA GLU A 105 -2.57 -4.81 -13.60
C GLU A 105 -2.47 -4.18 -12.21
N ALA A 106 -1.33 -4.29 -11.54
CA ALA A 106 -1.12 -3.65 -10.25
C ALA A 106 -1.19 -2.12 -10.36
N ILE A 107 -0.49 -1.54 -11.33
CA ILE A 107 -0.49 -0.09 -11.58
C ILE A 107 -1.90 0.38 -11.99
N GLU A 108 -2.59 -0.34 -12.88
CA GLU A 108 -3.95 -0.02 -13.28
C GLU A 108 -4.92 -0.04 -12.09
N HIS A 109 -4.83 -1.07 -11.26
CA HIS A 109 -5.65 -1.18 -10.05
C HIS A 109 -5.41 -0.02 -9.08
N ILE A 110 -4.15 0.28 -8.78
CA ILE A 110 -3.79 1.37 -7.88
C ILE A 110 -4.30 2.70 -8.42
N ASN A 111 -4.03 3.02 -9.68
CA ASN A 111 -4.48 4.28 -10.28
C ASN A 111 -6.01 4.39 -10.38
N THR A 112 -6.74 3.26 -10.31
CA THR A 112 -8.20 3.23 -10.33
C THR A 112 -8.82 3.43 -8.94
N TYR A 113 -8.27 2.77 -7.92
CA TYR A 113 -8.92 2.63 -6.60
C TYR A 113 -8.22 3.38 -5.47
N SER A 114 -6.95 3.79 -5.66
CA SER A 114 -6.19 4.50 -4.64
C SER A 114 -6.77 5.88 -4.33
N SER A 115 -6.61 6.28 -3.09
CA SER A 115 -6.81 7.67 -2.65
C SER A 115 -5.64 8.59 -3.04
N GLN A 116 -4.64 8.11 -3.78
CA GLN A 116 -3.42 8.81 -4.16
C GLN A 116 -2.56 9.24 -2.95
N HIS A 117 -2.67 8.51 -1.85
CA HIS A 117 -1.94 8.82 -0.63
C HIS A 117 -0.55 8.19 -0.63
N THR A 118 -0.44 6.87 -0.47
CA THR A 118 0.86 6.20 -0.34
C THR A 118 0.81 4.78 -0.90
N GLU A 119 1.76 4.48 -1.79
CA GLU A 119 1.86 3.18 -2.43
C GLU A 119 3.28 2.62 -2.33
N SER A 120 3.40 1.31 -2.23
CA SER A 120 4.70 0.64 -2.18
C SER A 120 4.74 -0.58 -3.09
N ILE A 121 5.87 -0.77 -3.78
CA ILE A 121 6.21 -2.03 -4.45
C ILE A 121 7.30 -2.75 -3.67
N VAL A 122 7.17 -4.07 -3.56
CA VAL A 122 8.26 -4.93 -3.08
C VAL A 122 8.82 -5.70 -4.26
N THR A 123 10.05 -5.41 -4.65
CA THR A 123 10.72 -6.00 -5.81
C THR A 123 12.24 -5.92 -5.69
N GLU A 124 12.96 -6.90 -6.23
CA GLU A 124 14.40 -6.83 -6.44
C GLU A 124 14.74 -6.42 -7.90
N ASP A 125 13.74 -6.25 -8.77
CA ASP A 125 13.93 -5.76 -10.12
C ASP A 125 13.91 -4.23 -10.16
N ALA A 126 15.04 -3.63 -10.57
CA ALA A 126 15.19 -2.18 -10.61
C ALA A 126 14.31 -1.51 -11.68
N GLU A 127 14.04 -2.19 -12.79
CA GLU A 127 13.20 -1.66 -13.87
C GLU A 127 11.74 -1.60 -13.42
N HIS A 128 11.23 -2.68 -12.80
CA HIS A 128 9.89 -2.70 -12.19
C HIS A 128 9.75 -1.63 -11.10
N GLY A 129 10.76 -1.48 -10.23
CA GLY A 129 10.76 -0.44 -9.21
C GLY A 129 10.67 0.97 -9.78
N GLN A 130 11.51 1.29 -10.77
CA GLN A 130 11.50 2.61 -11.42
C GLN A 130 10.20 2.86 -12.19
N ARG A 131 9.71 1.86 -12.89
CA ARG A 131 8.44 1.93 -13.59
C ARG A 131 7.27 2.21 -12.65
N PHE A 132 7.21 1.51 -11.52
CA PHE A 132 6.17 1.72 -10.50
C PHE A 132 6.19 3.16 -9.96
N ILE A 133 7.37 3.70 -9.64
CA ILE A 133 7.51 5.11 -9.20
C ILE A 133 7.02 6.09 -10.28
N ALA A 134 7.29 5.81 -11.55
CA ALA A 134 6.96 6.71 -12.65
C ALA A 134 5.46 6.69 -13.03
N GLU A 135 4.81 5.53 -12.93
CA GLU A 135 3.46 5.30 -13.45
C GLU A 135 2.35 5.35 -12.38
N VAL A 136 2.69 5.16 -11.10
CA VAL A 136 1.72 5.28 -9.99
C VAL A 136 1.60 6.73 -9.56
N ASP A 137 0.39 7.28 -9.67
CA ASP A 137 0.12 8.69 -9.36
C ASP A 137 -0.36 8.88 -7.92
N SER A 138 0.56 8.72 -6.96
CA SER A 138 0.30 8.96 -5.54
C SER A 138 1.28 9.97 -4.93
N SER A 139 0.92 10.52 -3.78
CA SER A 139 1.74 11.54 -3.12
C SER A 139 3.05 10.99 -2.57
N SER A 140 3.07 9.71 -2.21
CA SER A 140 4.27 8.97 -1.81
C SER A 140 4.28 7.61 -2.52
N VAL A 141 5.36 7.31 -3.24
CA VAL A 141 5.56 6.04 -3.92
C VAL A 141 6.93 5.48 -3.53
N MET A 142 6.97 4.24 -3.07
CA MET A 142 8.15 3.65 -2.42
C MET A 142 8.53 2.31 -3.05
N ILE A 143 9.82 1.98 -2.96
CA ILE A 143 10.35 0.65 -3.27
C ILE A 143 10.87 0.03 -1.98
N ASN A 144 10.48 -1.22 -1.69
CA ASN A 144 10.99 -2.01 -0.55
C ASN A 144 10.86 -1.31 0.81
N ALA A 145 9.80 -0.53 1.00
CA ALA A 145 9.51 0.15 2.24
C ALA A 145 8.03 0.01 2.62
N SER A 146 7.74 -0.01 3.91
CA SER A 146 6.37 0.01 4.40
C SER A 146 5.73 1.38 4.13
N THR A 147 4.45 1.41 3.77
CA THR A 147 3.67 2.64 3.63
C THR A 147 3.68 3.49 4.91
N ARG A 148 3.97 2.90 6.06
CA ARG A 148 4.12 3.58 7.35
C ARG A 148 5.27 4.59 7.39
N PHE A 149 6.21 4.54 6.44
CA PHE A 149 7.27 5.54 6.31
C PHE A 149 6.81 6.87 5.67
N ALA A 150 5.59 6.93 5.12
CA ALA A 150 5.00 8.17 4.62
C ALA A 150 4.57 9.06 5.80
N ASP A 151 5.53 9.68 6.43
CA ASP A 151 5.38 10.48 7.64
C ASP A 151 6.36 11.67 7.59
N GLY A 152 5.92 12.83 8.04
CA GLY A 152 6.73 14.05 7.98
C GLY A 152 8.01 14.01 8.82
N PHE A 153 8.03 13.25 9.90
CA PHE A 153 9.26 13.04 10.69
C PHE A 153 10.21 12.09 9.99
N GLU A 154 9.71 10.99 9.44
CA GLU A 154 10.51 10.02 8.68
C GLU A 154 11.12 10.66 7.42
N TYR A 155 10.41 11.58 6.79
CA TYR A 155 10.91 12.37 5.65
C TYR A 155 11.85 13.52 6.04
N GLY A 156 12.07 13.77 7.34
CA GLY A 156 12.95 14.82 7.81
C GLY A 156 12.36 16.23 7.70
N LEU A 157 11.03 16.37 7.56
CA LEU A 157 10.34 17.66 7.45
C LEU A 157 10.13 18.34 8.80
N GLY A 158 10.49 17.70 9.91
CA GLY A 158 10.43 18.23 11.27
C GLY A 158 9.02 18.40 11.85
N ALA A 159 7.98 18.29 11.04
CA ALA A 159 6.58 18.34 11.44
C ALA A 159 5.69 17.76 10.32
N GLU A 160 4.48 17.38 10.68
CA GLU A 160 3.41 17.07 9.75
C GLU A 160 2.12 17.71 10.24
N ILE A 161 1.64 18.74 9.52
CA ILE A 161 0.38 19.42 9.84
C ILE A 161 -0.79 18.70 9.15
N GLY A 162 -0.49 18.04 8.03
CA GLY A 162 -1.42 17.26 7.24
C GLY A 162 -0.72 16.64 6.05
N ILE A 163 -1.47 15.86 5.28
CA ILE A 163 -0.98 15.24 4.04
C ILE A 163 -1.89 15.68 2.90
N SER A 164 -1.31 16.21 1.84
CA SER A 164 -2.01 16.60 0.63
C SER A 164 -1.84 15.54 -0.45
N THR A 165 -2.94 15.10 -1.05
CA THR A 165 -2.93 14.26 -2.27
C THR A 165 -3.11 15.10 -3.53
N ASP A 166 -3.42 16.39 -3.38
CA ASP A 166 -3.58 17.35 -4.47
C ASP A 166 -2.24 17.76 -5.09
N LYS A 167 -2.31 18.37 -6.28
CA LYS A 167 -1.15 18.89 -7.04
C LYS A 167 -1.16 20.43 -7.17
N ILE A 168 -1.92 21.12 -6.31
CA ILE A 168 -2.12 22.58 -6.44
C ILE A 168 -0.99 23.34 -5.78
N HIS A 169 -0.55 22.95 -4.58
CA HIS A 169 0.51 23.61 -3.82
C HIS A 169 1.55 22.59 -3.32
N ALA A 170 1.36 22.03 -2.12
CA ALA A 170 2.17 20.96 -1.60
C ALA A 170 1.51 19.59 -1.92
N ARG A 171 2.30 18.54 -2.13
CA ARG A 171 1.84 17.16 -2.25
C ARG A 171 2.62 16.28 -1.28
N GLY A 172 1.94 15.34 -0.61
CA GLY A 172 2.52 14.51 0.44
C GLY A 172 2.45 15.18 1.82
N PRO A 173 3.27 14.74 2.78
CA PRO A 173 3.35 15.33 4.11
C PRO A 173 3.72 16.81 4.05
N VAL A 174 2.92 17.64 4.72
CA VAL A 174 3.10 19.10 4.75
C VAL A 174 3.76 19.49 6.07
N GLY A 175 5.02 19.86 6.02
CA GLY A 175 5.79 20.38 7.12
C GLY A 175 5.86 21.91 7.11
N LEU A 176 6.84 22.49 7.82
CA LEU A 176 6.98 23.93 8.00
C LEU A 176 7.14 24.67 6.66
N GLU A 177 7.98 24.17 5.76
CA GLU A 177 8.22 24.80 4.46
C GLU A 177 6.96 24.84 3.59
N GLY A 178 6.18 23.74 3.58
CA GLY A 178 4.93 23.64 2.83
C GLY A 178 3.84 24.63 3.29
N LEU A 179 3.95 25.20 4.50
CA LEU A 179 3.04 26.19 5.04
C LEU A 179 3.46 27.63 4.74
N THR A 180 4.59 27.82 4.07
CA THR A 180 5.14 29.14 3.76
C THR A 180 5.15 29.41 2.27
N SER A 181 5.28 30.67 1.90
CA SER A 181 5.51 31.11 0.53
C SER A 181 6.70 32.07 0.46
N GLN A 182 7.41 32.01 -0.64
CA GLN A 182 8.54 32.92 -0.86
C GLN A 182 8.03 34.29 -1.34
N LYS A 183 8.72 35.33 -0.88
CA LYS A 183 8.57 36.71 -1.39
C LYS A 183 9.94 37.13 -1.93
N TRP A 184 9.96 37.58 -3.17
CA TRP A 184 11.15 38.12 -3.88
C TRP A 184 11.18 39.64 -3.76
#